data_a543052d853a8f0c3248d98ddabbc3ef
#
_entry.id   a543052d853a8f0c3248d98ddabbc3ef
#
_cell.length_a   1.000
_cell.length_b   1.000
_cell.length_c   1.000
_cell.angle_alpha   90.00
_cell.angle_beta   90.00
_cell.angle_gamma   90.00
#
_symmetry.space_group_name_H-M   'P 1'
#
loop_
_entity.id
_entity.type
_entity.pdbx_description
1 polymer ?
#
loop_
_entity_poly.entity_id
_entity_poly.type
_entity_poly.pdbx_seq_one_letter_code
_entity_poly.pdbx_strand_id
1 'polypeptide(L)'
;MNRFLLPGGVFLLLVIVLFIGIQRAPQKTVIPSALLGKPAPQFTLPVLGSNESFSSASLAGRWHAINVWGTWCPECRVEHDMLLRIADSGALPLIGFNWKDQDEAALGWLDQLGNPYSVVVADRDGREAIDWG
;
A
#
# COMPACT_ATOMS: atom_id res chain seq x y z
N MET A 1 48.88 -22.15 -20.75
CA MET A 1 48.05 -21.19 -19.99
C MET A 1 46.67 -21.79 -19.83
N ASN A 2 46.18 -21.90 -18.61
CA ASN A 2 44.91 -22.58 -18.34
C ASN A 2 43.74 -21.78 -18.95
N ARG A 3 43.08 -22.35 -19.97
CA ARG A 3 41.92 -21.74 -20.66
C ARG A 3 40.77 -21.35 -19.72
N PHE A 4 40.79 -21.81 -18.50
CA PHE A 4 39.81 -21.51 -17.45
C PHE A 4 40.20 -20.34 -16.54
N LEU A 5 41.45 -19.87 -16.55
CA LEU A 5 41.88 -18.77 -15.70
C LEU A 5 41.26 -17.43 -16.09
N LEU A 6 41.14 -17.19 -17.41
CA LEU A 6 40.54 -15.95 -17.91
C LEU A 6 39.05 -15.87 -17.57
N PRO A 7 38.19 -16.86 -17.89
CA PRO A 7 36.77 -16.79 -17.54
C PRO A 7 36.55 -16.82 -16.02
N GLY A 8 37.38 -17.57 -15.27
CA GLY A 8 37.33 -17.59 -13.81
C GLY A 8 37.66 -16.24 -13.19
N GLY A 9 38.68 -15.55 -13.74
CA GLY A 9 39.05 -14.20 -13.29
C GLY A 9 37.96 -13.16 -13.58
N VAL A 10 37.35 -13.22 -14.77
CA VAL A 10 36.21 -12.34 -15.13
C VAL A 10 35.01 -12.59 -14.21
N PHE A 11 34.67 -13.86 -13.94
CA PHE A 11 33.58 -14.21 -13.03
C PHE A 11 33.82 -13.68 -11.62
N LEU A 12 35.04 -13.87 -11.08
CA LEU A 12 35.40 -13.37 -9.76
C LEU A 12 35.32 -11.85 -9.68
N LEU A 13 35.77 -11.15 -10.72
CA LEU A 13 35.66 -9.70 -10.80
C LEU A 13 34.19 -9.25 -10.78
N LEU A 14 33.32 -9.89 -11.55
CA LEU A 14 31.90 -9.60 -11.56
C LEU A 14 31.25 -9.81 -10.18
N VAL A 15 31.57 -10.91 -9.51
CA VAL A 15 31.08 -11.18 -8.15
C VAL A 15 31.52 -10.10 -7.18
N ILE A 16 32.80 -9.68 -7.23
CA ILE A 16 33.33 -8.61 -6.37
C ILE A 16 32.59 -7.27 -6.65
N VAL A 17 32.43 -6.90 -7.93
CA VAL A 17 31.75 -5.66 -8.32
C VAL A 17 30.28 -5.68 -7.86
N LEU A 18 29.57 -6.80 -8.05
CA LEU A 18 28.19 -6.95 -7.58
C LEU A 18 28.10 -6.88 -6.06
N PHE A 19 29.01 -7.56 -5.35
CA PHE A 19 29.03 -7.52 -3.89
C PHE A 19 29.28 -6.12 -3.35
N ILE A 20 30.26 -5.38 -3.92
CA ILE A 20 30.51 -3.99 -3.56
C ILE A 20 29.33 -3.09 -3.94
N GLY A 21 28.70 -3.35 -5.09
CA GLY A 21 27.49 -2.62 -5.53
C GLY A 21 26.33 -2.77 -4.56
N ILE A 22 26.06 -3.99 -4.11
CA ILE A 22 25.01 -4.28 -3.11
C ILE A 22 25.33 -3.62 -1.76
N GLN A 23 26.58 -3.74 -1.29
CA GLN A 23 27.01 -3.13 -0.03
C GLN A 23 26.97 -1.58 -0.05
N ARG A 24 27.21 -1.00 -1.21
CA ARG A 24 27.18 0.46 -1.41
C ARG A 24 25.86 0.97 -1.95
N ALA A 25 24.91 0.08 -2.27
CA ALA A 25 23.57 0.51 -2.65
C ALA A 25 23.01 1.33 -1.48
N PRO A 26 22.82 2.64 -1.62
CA PRO A 26 22.23 3.43 -0.57
C PRO A 26 20.86 2.80 -0.30
N GLN A 27 20.52 2.66 0.97
CA GLN A 27 19.15 2.26 1.36
C GLN A 27 18.19 3.40 0.95
N LYS A 28 17.97 3.54 -0.34
CA LYS A 28 16.95 4.42 -0.92
C LYS A 28 15.59 3.75 -0.79
N THR A 29 15.25 3.36 0.42
CA THR A 29 13.96 2.77 0.75
C THR A 29 12.86 3.82 0.88
N VAL A 30 13.22 5.09 0.94
CA VAL A 30 12.24 6.17 0.97
C VAL A 30 12.13 6.77 -0.43
N ILE A 31 11.15 6.30 -1.19
CA ILE A 31 10.70 6.99 -2.40
C ILE A 31 9.84 8.16 -1.91
N PRO A 32 10.27 9.42 -2.09
CA PRO A 32 9.45 10.54 -1.67
C PRO A 32 8.15 10.53 -2.47
N SER A 33 7.01 10.55 -1.78
CA SER A 33 5.71 10.62 -2.44
C SER A 33 5.63 11.88 -3.31
N ALA A 34 5.12 11.73 -4.54
CA ALA A 34 4.88 12.85 -5.44
C ALA A 34 3.82 13.83 -4.90
N LEU A 35 3.07 13.44 -3.88
CA LEU A 35 1.99 14.22 -3.24
C LEU A 35 2.47 15.02 -2.03
N LEU A 36 3.71 14.86 -1.57
CA LEU A 36 4.25 15.60 -0.43
C LEU A 36 4.11 17.12 -0.64
N GLY A 37 3.42 17.79 0.30
CA GLY A 37 3.19 19.23 0.26
C GLY A 37 2.17 19.69 -0.78
N LYS A 38 1.47 18.77 -1.43
CA LYS A 38 0.38 19.07 -2.37
C LYS A 38 -0.98 18.82 -1.72
N PRO A 39 -2.04 19.47 -2.21
CA PRO A 39 -3.39 19.10 -1.83
C PRO A 39 -3.66 17.62 -2.15
N ALA A 40 -4.32 16.93 -1.22
CA ALA A 40 -4.73 15.56 -1.43
C ALA A 40 -5.70 15.44 -2.62
N PRO A 41 -5.59 14.39 -3.45
CA PRO A 41 -6.55 14.12 -4.51
C PRO A 41 -7.97 14.07 -3.95
N GLN A 42 -8.92 14.63 -4.70
CA GLN A 42 -10.33 14.59 -4.31
C GLN A 42 -10.99 13.37 -4.94
N PHE A 43 -11.80 12.67 -4.16
CA PHE A 43 -12.55 11.52 -4.65
C PHE A 43 -13.99 11.53 -4.12
N THR A 44 -14.85 10.82 -4.82
CA THR A 44 -16.18 10.44 -4.34
C THR A 44 -16.44 9.02 -4.81
N LEU A 45 -16.45 8.09 -3.87
CA LEU A 45 -16.58 6.66 -4.12
C LEU A 45 -17.77 6.06 -3.37
N PRO A 46 -18.38 4.99 -3.88
CA PRO A 46 -19.40 4.25 -3.16
C PRO A 46 -18.82 3.64 -1.89
N VAL A 47 -19.61 3.67 -0.82
CA VAL A 47 -19.29 2.96 0.44
C VAL A 47 -19.52 1.47 0.23
N LEU A 48 -18.54 0.66 0.62
CA LEU A 48 -18.61 -0.79 0.50
C LEU A 48 -19.83 -1.34 1.24
N GLY A 49 -20.63 -2.16 0.56
CA GLY A 49 -21.84 -2.77 1.13
C GLY A 49 -23.01 -1.81 1.35
N SER A 50 -22.98 -0.60 0.80
CA SER A 50 -24.01 0.41 0.96
C SER A 50 -24.36 1.07 -0.39
N ASN A 51 -25.50 1.73 -0.44
CA ASN A 51 -25.89 2.59 -1.56
C ASN A 51 -25.43 4.06 -1.38
N GLU A 52 -24.70 4.34 -0.31
CA GLU A 52 -24.18 5.67 -0.01
C GLU A 52 -22.87 5.91 -0.74
N SER A 53 -22.50 7.18 -0.87
CA SER A 53 -21.20 7.62 -1.40
C SER A 53 -20.47 8.41 -0.34
N PHE A 54 -19.16 8.24 -0.29
CA PHE A 54 -18.27 8.98 0.60
C PHE A 54 -17.36 9.90 -0.21
N SER A 55 -17.29 11.17 0.20
CA SER A 55 -16.43 12.17 -0.43
C SER A 55 -15.26 12.55 0.48
N SER A 56 -14.06 12.65 -0.09
CA SER A 56 -12.86 13.12 0.60
C SER A 56 -13.01 14.55 1.17
N ALA A 57 -13.93 15.34 0.66
CA ALA A 57 -14.23 16.68 1.19
C ALA A 57 -14.63 16.66 2.68
N SER A 58 -15.24 15.56 3.15
CA SER A 58 -15.61 15.36 4.55
C SER A 58 -14.41 15.18 5.49
N LEU A 59 -13.23 14.90 4.94
CA LEU A 59 -11.98 14.71 5.67
C LEU A 59 -11.17 16.00 5.81
N ALA A 60 -11.57 17.08 5.15
CA ALA A 60 -10.84 18.34 5.12
C ALA A 60 -10.59 18.89 6.54
N GLY A 61 -9.35 19.33 6.77
CA GLY A 61 -8.94 19.92 8.05
C GLY A 61 -8.75 18.93 9.21
N ARG A 62 -8.84 17.63 8.96
CA ARG A 62 -8.63 16.59 9.98
C ARG A 62 -7.55 15.61 9.55
N TRP A 63 -6.73 15.19 10.50
CA TRP A 63 -5.78 14.10 10.28
C TRP A 63 -6.52 12.79 10.07
N HIS A 64 -6.13 12.04 9.06
CA HIS A 64 -6.65 10.73 8.73
C HIS A 64 -5.57 9.91 8.00
N ALA A 65 -5.72 8.60 7.98
CA ALA A 65 -4.92 7.74 7.12
C ALA A 65 -5.80 7.03 6.11
N ILE A 66 -5.27 6.84 4.92
CA ILE A 66 -5.88 6.03 3.87
C ILE A 66 -5.05 4.77 3.73
N ASN A 67 -5.70 3.62 3.76
CA ASN A 67 -5.09 2.33 3.47
C ASN A 67 -5.73 1.73 2.22
N VAL A 68 -4.91 1.45 1.20
CA VAL A 68 -5.34 0.75 -0.02
C VAL A 68 -5.15 -0.74 0.20
N TRP A 69 -6.21 -1.53 0.03
CA TRP A 69 -6.19 -2.96 0.31
C TRP A 69 -7.12 -3.75 -0.62
N GLY A 70 -6.94 -5.05 -0.64
CA GLY A 70 -7.83 -5.98 -1.35
C GLY A 70 -7.69 -7.39 -0.80
N THR A 71 -8.73 -8.22 -0.96
CA THR A 71 -8.73 -9.62 -0.49
C THR A 71 -7.68 -10.48 -1.18
N TRP A 72 -7.30 -10.10 -2.39
CA TRP A 72 -6.26 -10.73 -3.22
C TRP A 72 -4.83 -10.37 -2.79
N CYS A 73 -4.64 -9.43 -1.86
CA CYS A 73 -3.34 -8.89 -1.45
C CYS A 73 -2.81 -9.64 -0.20
N PRO A 74 -1.79 -10.50 -0.31
CA PRO A 74 -1.25 -11.23 0.84
C PRO A 74 -0.65 -10.31 1.91
N GLU A 75 0.05 -9.25 1.51
CA GLU A 75 0.68 -8.29 2.43
C GLU A 75 -0.35 -7.52 3.24
N CYS A 76 -1.51 -7.21 2.63
CA CYS A 76 -2.61 -6.55 3.33
C CYS A 76 -3.12 -7.40 4.50
N ARG A 77 -3.06 -8.73 4.37
CA ARG A 77 -3.41 -9.65 5.46
C ARG A 77 -2.38 -9.63 6.59
N VAL A 78 -1.10 -9.49 6.25
CA VAL A 78 -0.02 -9.43 7.24
C VAL A 78 -0.09 -8.15 8.08
N GLU A 79 -0.39 -7.02 7.45
CA GLU A 79 -0.47 -5.72 8.13
C GLU A 79 -1.78 -5.48 8.89
N HIS A 80 -2.82 -6.29 8.63
CA HIS A 80 -4.18 -6.06 9.13
C HIS A 80 -4.27 -5.94 10.65
N ASP A 81 -3.54 -6.79 11.39
CA ASP A 81 -3.49 -6.73 12.86
C ASP A 81 -2.91 -5.39 13.38
N MET A 82 -2.00 -4.78 12.62
CA MET A 82 -1.46 -3.47 12.96
C MET A 82 -2.53 -2.39 12.75
N LEU A 83 -3.30 -2.48 11.68
CA LEU A 83 -4.39 -1.53 11.40
C LEU A 83 -5.48 -1.60 12.47
N LEU A 84 -5.83 -2.80 12.96
CA LEU A 84 -6.75 -2.97 14.08
C LEU A 84 -6.23 -2.27 15.34
N ARG A 85 -4.95 -2.45 15.69
CA ARG A 85 -4.35 -1.76 16.83
C ARG A 85 -4.33 -0.24 16.68
N ILE A 86 -4.11 0.28 15.47
CA ILE A 86 -4.18 1.72 15.20
C ILE A 86 -5.61 2.23 15.40
N ALA A 87 -6.60 1.51 14.88
CA ALA A 87 -8.01 1.84 15.05
C ALA A 87 -8.42 1.86 16.53
N ASP A 88 -8.04 0.83 17.27
CA ASP A 88 -8.32 0.70 18.71
C ASP A 88 -7.69 1.82 19.55
N SER A 89 -6.55 2.35 19.12
CA SER A 89 -5.90 3.47 19.80
C SER A 89 -6.66 4.79 19.68
N GLY A 90 -7.57 4.90 18.71
CA GLY A 90 -8.32 6.12 18.41
C GLY A 90 -7.45 7.31 17.96
N ALA A 91 -6.17 7.07 17.61
CA ALA A 91 -5.21 8.14 17.28
C ALA A 91 -5.65 8.96 16.06
N LEU A 92 -6.20 8.29 15.03
CA LEU A 92 -6.73 8.93 13.83
C LEU A 92 -7.69 7.98 13.11
N PRO A 93 -8.68 8.51 12.36
CA PRO A 93 -9.57 7.69 11.56
C PRO A 93 -8.82 7.04 10.40
N LEU A 94 -9.08 5.75 10.19
CA LEU A 94 -8.61 4.98 9.04
C LEU A 94 -9.71 4.93 7.98
N ILE A 95 -9.36 5.22 6.74
CA ILE A 95 -10.23 5.10 5.57
C ILE A 95 -9.71 3.93 4.73
N GLY A 96 -10.53 2.92 4.52
CA GLY A 96 -10.18 1.78 3.69
C GLY A 96 -10.54 2.01 2.23
N PHE A 97 -9.57 1.96 1.33
CA PHE A 97 -9.79 1.89 -0.12
C PHE A 97 -9.74 0.42 -0.53
N ASN A 98 -10.91 -0.18 -0.74
CA ASN A 98 -10.98 -1.52 -1.30
C ASN A 98 -10.77 -1.44 -2.81
N TRP A 99 -9.60 -1.88 -3.26
CA TRP A 99 -9.09 -1.64 -4.61
C TRP A 99 -9.23 -2.87 -5.48
N LYS A 100 -9.95 -2.72 -6.62
CA LYS A 100 -10.14 -3.78 -7.64
C LYS A 100 -10.55 -5.11 -7.04
N ASP A 101 -11.55 -5.11 -6.20
CA ASP A 101 -12.02 -6.28 -5.46
C ASP A 101 -13.51 -6.52 -5.69
N GLN A 102 -13.99 -7.66 -5.22
CA GLN A 102 -15.41 -7.99 -5.21
C GLN A 102 -16.02 -7.63 -3.85
N ASP A 103 -17.15 -6.92 -3.85
CA ASP A 103 -17.76 -6.42 -2.63
C ASP A 103 -18.05 -7.52 -1.61
N GLU A 104 -18.59 -8.67 -2.06
CA GLU A 104 -18.91 -9.81 -1.20
C GLU A 104 -17.65 -10.41 -0.55
N ALA A 105 -16.55 -10.50 -1.32
CA ALA A 105 -15.27 -11.00 -0.80
C ALA A 105 -14.69 -10.03 0.23
N ALA A 106 -14.73 -8.73 -0.05
CA ALA A 106 -14.24 -7.69 0.84
C ALA A 106 -15.03 -7.62 2.14
N LEU A 107 -16.36 -7.70 2.08
CA LEU A 107 -17.22 -7.75 3.26
C LEU A 107 -16.97 -8.99 4.11
N GLY A 108 -16.87 -10.16 3.47
CA GLY A 108 -16.58 -11.42 4.17
C GLY A 108 -15.19 -11.41 4.82
N TRP A 109 -14.22 -10.75 4.22
CA TRP A 109 -12.88 -10.60 4.76
C TRP A 109 -12.86 -9.71 6.03
N LEU A 110 -13.59 -8.59 6.00
CA LEU A 110 -13.73 -7.69 7.15
C LEU A 110 -14.54 -8.35 8.29
N ASP A 111 -15.55 -9.15 7.97
CA ASP A 111 -16.31 -9.90 8.97
C ASP A 111 -15.44 -10.93 9.70
N GLN A 112 -14.57 -11.63 8.98
CA GLN A 112 -13.68 -12.66 9.54
C GLN A 112 -12.50 -12.09 10.34
N LEU A 113 -11.90 -11.00 9.89
CA LEU A 113 -10.67 -10.47 10.46
C LEU A 113 -10.86 -9.21 11.32
N GLY A 114 -12.07 -8.67 11.35
CA GLY A 114 -12.37 -7.38 11.98
C GLY A 114 -12.24 -6.22 10.98
N ASN A 115 -12.90 -5.11 11.30
CA ASN A 115 -12.90 -3.90 10.46
C ASN A 115 -12.20 -2.74 11.19
N PRO A 116 -10.97 -2.35 10.80
CA PRO A 116 -10.24 -1.25 11.39
C PRO A 116 -10.67 0.13 10.87
N TYR A 117 -11.51 0.17 9.83
CA TYR A 117 -11.80 1.40 9.09
C TYR A 117 -13.04 2.12 9.63
N SER A 118 -12.97 3.45 9.69
CA SER A 118 -14.14 4.30 9.97
C SER A 118 -15.12 4.30 8.81
N VAL A 119 -14.61 4.16 7.58
CA VAL A 119 -15.39 3.95 6.36
C VAL A 119 -14.54 3.15 5.37
N VAL A 120 -15.19 2.28 4.61
CA VAL A 120 -14.57 1.57 3.50
C VAL A 120 -15.22 2.03 2.22
N VAL A 121 -14.42 2.49 1.26
CA VAL A 121 -14.87 2.86 -0.07
C VAL A 121 -14.43 1.82 -1.10
N ALA A 122 -15.27 1.57 -2.10
CA ALA A 122 -15.00 0.60 -3.15
C ALA A 122 -14.51 1.29 -4.43
N ASP A 123 -13.20 1.19 -4.69
CA ASP A 123 -12.54 1.65 -5.92
C ASP A 123 -12.45 0.49 -6.92
N ARG A 124 -13.61 0.11 -7.50
CA ARG A 124 -13.75 -1.10 -8.32
C ARG A 124 -12.96 -1.04 -9.62
N ASP A 125 -12.84 0.12 -10.25
CA ASP A 125 -12.02 0.34 -11.45
C ASP A 125 -10.56 0.69 -11.13
N GLY A 126 -10.26 1.02 -9.88
CA GLY A 126 -8.93 1.21 -9.34
C GLY A 126 -8.26 2.52 -9.76
N ARG A 127 -9.01 3.51 -10.16
CA ARG A 127 -8.49 4.80 -10.62
C ARG A 127 -8.09 5.71 -9.49
N GLU A 128 -8.95 5.81 -8.49
CA GLU A 128 -8.74 6.74 -7.38
C GLU A 128 -7.49 6.39 -6.56
N ALA A 129 -7.27 5.10 -6.28
CA ALA A 129 -6.07 4.66 -5.57
C ALA A 129 -4.77 4.99 -6.34
N ILE A 130 -4.80 4.99 -7.68
CA ILE A 130 -3.64 5.37 -8.51
C ILE A 130 -3.29 6.85 -8.34
N ASP A 131 -4.29 7.73 -8.21
CA ASP A 131 -4.08 9.18 -8.03
C ASP A 131 -3.45 9.49 -6.67
N TRP A 132 -3.58 8.57 -5.72
CA TRP A 132 -2.95 8.67 -4.40
C TRP A 132 -1.51 8.14 -4.35
N GLY A 133 -1.02 7.47 -5.43
CA GLY A 133 0.37 7.00 -5.61
C GLY A 133 0.55 5.54 -5.37
#